data_932ad920acb9632f7d2c27e8a43f6c32
#
_entry.id   932ad920acb9632f7d2c27e8a43f6c32
#
_cell.length_a   1.000
_cell.length_b   1.000
_cell.length_c   1.000
_cell.angle_alpha   90.00
_cell.angle_beta   90.00
_cell.angle_gamma   90.00
#
_symmetry.space_group_name_H-M   'P 1'
#
loop_
_entity.id
_entity.type
_entity.pdbx_description
1 polymer ?
#
loop_
_entity_poly.entity_id
_entity_poly.type
_entity_poly.pdbx_seq_one_letter_code
_entity_poly.pdbx_strand_id
1 'polypeptide(L)'
;MRDILILKRRNKNIDTSLALLYNIFDKQADGKLTFLKEVYCMSQTKSAESCKSTGGKLPLRRNRYSRELIRENVELVSIMLPTLALIFIFLYIPMYGVVIAFQNYAPGRPFLSFDGSTRWVGLKHFIDFVDSKYFSRLLSNTLLLSLYNLVFGFWIPILFALLLNEIRQVRLRKFFQTASYLPYFISMVVVAGLVISFLETNGLINNLIAAMGGERQAWRTNKEAFPVIYTITNIWKSFGFNSILYLSAITAIDTSLYESAKLDGAGRLKQVWYVTLPSIMPTVAIMLIMAVGGMLNSNTDLILLLYTSATYE
;
A
#
# COMPACT_ATOMS: atom_id res chain seq x y z
N MET A 1 1.22 19.42 24.09
CA MET A 1 1.19 20.71 23.36
C MET A 1 1.72 21.89 24.16
N ARG A 2 1.33 22.10 25.43
CA ARG A 2 1.86 23.16 26.31
C ARG A 2 3.37 23.08 26.52
N ASP A 3 3.91 21.90 26.73
CA ASP A 3 5.35 21.72 26.97
C ASP A 3 6.19 21.96 25.71
N ILE A 4 5.64 21.70 24.52
CA ILE A 4 6.27 22.03 23.22
C ILE A 4 6.31 23.56 23.03
N LEU A 5 5.26 24.27 23.45
CA LEU A 5 5.22 25.73 23.42
C LEU A 5 6.21 26.38 24.40
N ILE A 6 6.45 25.76 25.55
CA ILE A 6 7.44 26.20 26.53
C ILE A 6 8.87 25.99 26.01
N LEU A 7 9.14 24.86 25.37
CA LEU A 7 10.43 24.56 24.74
C LEU A 7 10.69 25.46 23.52
N LYS A 8 9.67 25.74 22.70
CA LYS A 8 9.76 26.66 21.55
C LYS A 8 10.01 28.12 21.96
N ARG A 9 9.56 28.51 23.16
CA ARG A 9 9.79 29.85 23.73
C ARG A 9 11.22 30.03 24.28
N ARG A 10 11.89 28.92 24.60
CA ARG A 10 13.24 28.92 25.19
C ARG A 10 14.36 28.71 24.18
N ASN A 11 14.05 28.15 23.00
CA ASN A 11 15.05 27.92 21.97
C ASN A 11 14.41 27.95 20.56
N LYS A 12 14.70 29.00 19.80
CA LYS A 12 14.09 29.29 18.49
C LYS A 12 14.45 28.30 17.36
N ASN A 13 15.33 27.30 17.58
CA ASN A 13 15.88 26.43 16.57
C ASN A 13 15.62 24.92 16.83
N ILE A 14 14.61 24.54 17.59
CA ILE A 14 14.26 23.12 17.77
C ILE A 14 13.29 22.74 16.65
N ASP A 15 13.76 21.83 15.79
CA ASP A 15 12.98 21.23 14.72
C ASP A 15 11.81 20.43 15.33
N THR A 16 10.59 20.75 14.93
CA THR A 16 9.33 20.16 15.48
C THR A 16 9.26 18.66 15.30
N SER A 17 9.98 18.11 14.32
CA SER A 17 10.10 16.67 14.05
C SER A 17 10.92 15.94 15.13
N LEU A 18 11.97 16.59 15.67
CA LEU A 18 12.79 16.02 16.75
C LEU A 18 12.04 15.98 18.08
N ALA A 19 11.20 16.99 18.37
CA ALA A 19 10.38 17.03 19.58
C ALA A 19 9.25 15.96 19.56
N LEU A 20 8.69 15.67 18.40
CA LEU A 20 7.71 14.59 18.20
C LEU A 20 8.36 13.20 18.33
N LEU A 21 9.53 12.99 17.75
CA LEU A 21 10.31 11.75 17.92
C LEU A 21 10.70 11.51 19.37
N TYR A 22 11.12 12.55 20.10
CA TYR A 22 11.44 12.46 21.53
C TYR A 22 10.24 11.97 22.35
N ASN A 23 9.03 12.50 22.10
CA ASN A 23 7.82 12.06 22.81
C ASN A 23 7.35 10.64 22.45
N ILE A 24 7.64 10.17 21.23
CA ILE A 24 7.31 8.80 20.82
C ILE A 24 8.30 7.80 21.43
N PHE A 25 9.57 8.14 21.51
CA PHE A 25 10.63 7.25 22.06
C PHE A 25 10.70 7.23 23.59
N ASP A 26 10.33 8.31 24.29
CA ASP A 26 10.30 8.37 25.77
C ASP A 26 9.24 7.43 26.37
N LYS A 27 8.25 7.01 25.55
CA LYS A 27 7.22 6.03 25.96
C LYS A 27 7.66 4.57 25.91
N GLN A 28 8.80 4.26 25.30
CA GLN A 28 9.13 2.86 24.96
C GLN A 28 10.46 2.33 25.54
N ALA A 29 11.25 3.11 26.29
CA ALA A 29 12.59 2.66 26.62
C ALA A 29 13.14 3.14 27.99
N ASP A 30 12.95 2.35 29.01
CA ASP A 30 13.76 2.44 30.26
C ASP A 30 15.23 2.00 30.09
N GLY A 31 15.61 1.52 28.90
CA GLY A 31 16.96 1.00 28.64
C GLY A 31 17.84 1.77 27.63
N LYS A 32 17.28 2.77 26.90
CA LYS A 32 18.00 3.49 25.84
C LYS A 32 18.22 4.99 26.07
N LEU A 33 17.88 5.46 27.27
CA LEU A 33 17.99 6.89 27.63
C LEU A 33 19.43 7.43 27.65
N THR A 34 20.42 6.59 27.86
CA THR A 34 21.84 6.96 27.92
C THR A 34 22.36 7.36 26.53
N PHE A 35 22.02 6.59 25.48
CA PHE A 35 22.51 6.85 24.14
C PHE A 35 21.93 8.14 23.52
N LEU A 36 20.63 8.41 23.76
CA LEU A 36 19.99 9.64 23.25
C LEU A 36 20.46 10.90 24.00
N LYS A 37 20.85 10.78 25.28
CA LYS A 37 21.48 11.89 26.02
C LYS A 37 22.88 12.21 25.49
N GLU A 38 23.66 11.21 25.11
CA GLU A 38 24.95 11.42 24.47
C GLU A 38 24.86 12.07 23.10
N VAL A 39 23.91 11.63 22.26
CA VAL A 39 23.65 12.23 20.93
C VAL A 39 23.14 13.66 21.07
N TYR A 40 22.28 13.95 22.05
CA TYR A 40 21.80 15.32 22.31
C TYR A 40 22.90 16.24 22.82
N CYS A 41 23.80 15.74 23.69
CA CYS A 41 24.99 16.49 24.14
C CYS A 41 25.98 16.76 23.00
N MET A 42 26.15 15.83 22.05
CA MET A 42 27.03 16.00 20.89
C MET A 42 26.49 17.01 19.87
N SER A 43 25.15 17.18 19.77
CA SER A 43 24.55 18.15 18.85
C SER A 43 24.63 19.61 19.34
N GLN A 44 24.96 19.82 20.60
CA GLN A 44 25.19 21.14 21.21
C GLN A 44 26.68 21.46 21.32
N THR A 45 27.37 21.60 20.19
CA THR A 45 28.76 22.02 20.14
C THR A 45 28.91 23.49 20.57
N LYS A 46 29.01 23.72 21.88
CA LYS A 46 29.84 24.75 22.51
C LYS A 46 30.04 24.38 24.00
N SER A 47 31.26 24.00 24.33
CA SER A 47 31.85 23.71 25.67
C SER A 47 31.55 22.32 26.26
N ALA A 48 32.47 21.39 25.96
CA ALA A 48 32.56 20.06 26.55
C ALA A 48 32.95 20.06 28.09
N GLU A 49 33.17 21.20 28.69
CA GLU A 49 33.61 21.32 30.10
C GLU A 49 32.46 21.46 31.12
N SER A 50 31.26 21.77 30.70
CA SER A 50 30.12 21.98 31.63
C SER A 50 29.37 20.70 32.00
N CYS A 51 29.64 19.56 31.39
CA CYS A 51 28.85 18.32 31.60
C CYS A 51 29.38 17.42 32.74
N LYS A 52 30.56 17.75 33.34
CA LYS A 52 31.20 16.92 34.35
C LYS A 52 30.94 17.31 35.82
N SER A 53 30.25 18.38 36.12
CA SER A 53 30.21 18.95 37.46
C SER A 53 28.85 18.93 38.18
N THR A 54 27.85 18.19 37.73
CA THR A 54 26.58 18.12 38.47
C THR A 54 26.22 16.66 38.78
N GLY A 55 26.93 16.11 39.81
CA GLY A 55 26.56 14.87 40.53
C GLY A 55 25.31 15.08 41.44
N GLY A 56 24.34 15.85 41.01
CA GLY A 56 23.06 15.99 41.66
C GLY A 56 22.13 14.86 41.30
N LYS A 57 21.75 14.02 42.29
CA LYS A 57 20.63 13.08 42.19
C LYS A 57 19.41 13.85 41.67
N LEU A 58 19.09 13.69 40.40
CA LEU A 58 17.83 14.21 39.84
C LEU A 58 16.69 13.57 40.64
N PRO A 59 15.75 14.35 41.20
CA PRO A 59 14.59 13.78 41.87
C PRO A 59 13.86 12.91 40.85
N LEU A 60 13.71 11.62 41.12
CA LEU A 60 12.84 10.70 40.41
C LEU A 60 11.44 11.37 40.39
N ARG A 61 11.13 12.04 39.32
CA ARG A 61 9.83 12.67 39.10
C ARG A 61 8.81 11.54 39.06
N ARG A 62 8.25 11.26 40.22
CA ARG A 62 7.12 10.33 40.44
C ARG A 62 6.09 10.68 39.40
N ASN A 63 5.91 9.79 38.42
CA ASN A 63 4.99 9.94 37.32
C ASN A 63 3.56 10.17 37.85
N ARG A 64 3.24 11.40 38.17
CA ARG A 64 1.84 11.83 38.19
C ARG A 64 1.44 11.89 36.73
N TYR A 65 0.89 10.79 36.21
CA TYR A 65 -0.01 10.88 35.08
C TYR A 65 -1.05 11.92 35.45
N SER A 66 -0.93 13.11 34.91
CA SER A 66 -1.86 14.16 35.22
C SER A 66 -3.23 13.65 34.79
N ARG A 67 -4.26 13.92 35.59
CA ARG A 67 -5.64 13.54 35.25
C ARG A 67 -6.05 14.01 33.87
N GLU A 68 -5.41 15.05 33.35
CA GLU A 68 -5.58 15.56 31.99
C GLU A 68 -5.09 14.59 30.92
N LEU A 69 -3.88 14.00 31.07
CA LEU A 69 -3.37 12.98 30.15
C LEU A 69 -4.23 11.70 30.13
N ILE A 70 -4.75 11.32 31.29
CA ILE A 70 -5.66 10.17 31.38
C ILE A 70 -6.98 10.51 30.66
N ARG A 71 -7.50 11.69 30.84
CA ARG A 71 -8.73 12.16 30.19
C ARG A 71 -8.56 12.24 28.67
N GLU A 72 -7.49 12.83 28.16
CA GLU A 72 -7.19 12.87 26.73
C GLU A 72 -7.05 11.46 26.11
N ASN A 73 -6.37 10.56 26.81
CA ASN A 73 -6.24 9.16 26.35
C ASN A 73 -7.59 8.43 26.37
N VAL A 74 -8.43 8.65 27.38
CA VAL A 74 -9.76 8.06 27.46
C VAL A 74 -10.67 8.61 26.37
N GLU A 75 -10.63 9.90 26.06
CA GLU A 75 -11.38 10.51 24.96
C GLU A 75 -10.97 9.89 23.62
N LEU A 76 -9.65 9.75 23.35
CA LEU A 76 -9.15 9.11 22.13
C LEU A 76 -9.56 7.64 22.02
N VAL A 77 -9.41 6.87 23.09
CA VAL A 77 -9.82 5.45 23.13
C VAL A 77 -11.34 5.32 22.97
N SER A 78 -12.13 6.21 23.57
CA SER A 78 -13.58 6.23 23.44
C SER A 78 -14.04 6.45 22.00
N ILE A 79 -13.36 7.33 21.25
CA ILE A 79 -13.63 7.56 19.82
C ILE A 79 -13.23 6.34 18.97
N MET A 80 -12.14 5.66 19.33
CA MET A 80 -11.66 4.47 18.61
C MET A 80 -12.47 3.21 18.93
N LEU A 81 -13.09 3.13 20.11
CA LEU A 81 -13.74 1.92 20.61
C LEU A 81 -14.86 1.40 19.68
N PRO A 82 -15.76 2.22 19.11
CA PRO A 82 -16.75 1.74 18.15
C PRO A 82 -16.11 1.10 16.91
N THR A 83 -15.05 1.72 16.37
CA THR A 83 -14.32 1.18 15.22
C THR A 83 -13.64 -0.14 15.54
N LEU A 84 -12.98 -0.24 16.71
CA LEU A 84 -12.36 -1.47 17.17
C LEU A 84 -13.39 -2.57 17.41
N ALA A 85 -14.57 -2.23 17.96
CA ALA A 85 -15.67 -3.18 18.14
C ALA A 85 -16.16 -3.71 16.79
N LEU A 86 -16.35 -2.85 15.78
CA LEU A 86 -16.75 -3.28 14.43
C LEU A 86 -15.67 -4.18 13.80
N ILE A 87 -14.40 -3.81 13.89
CA ILE A 87 -13.29 -4.65 13.42
C ILE A 87 -13.33 -6.02 14.09
N PHE A 88 -13.50 -6.06 15.41
CA PHE A 88 -13.56 -7.32 16.14
C PHE A 88 -14.74 -8.19 15.71
N ILE A 89 -15.94 -7.60 15.63
CA ILE A 89 -17.17 -8.33 15.26
C ILE A 89 -17.10 -8.83 13.81
N PHE A 90 -16.70 -7.98 12.86
CA PHE A 90 -16.80 -8.31 11.43
C PHE A 90 -15.57 -8.97 10.84
N LEU A 91 -14.38 -8.80 11.45
CA LEU A 91 -13.15 -9.42 10.97
C LEU A 91 -12.68 -10.58 11.85
N TYR A 92 -12.63 -10.40 13.17
CA TYR A 92 -12.10 -11.44 14.07
C TYR A 92 -13.08 -12.57 14.33
N ILE A 93 -14.37 -12.28 14.58
CA ILE A 93 -15.36 -13.34 14.82
C ILE A 93 -15.49 -14.29 13.62
N PRO A 94 -15.58 -13.82 12.35
CA PRO A 94 -15.64 -14.74 11.21
C PRO A 94 -14.35 -15.58 11.02
N MET A 95 -13.20 -15.14 11.51
CA MET A 95 -11.97 -15.95 11.47
C MET A 95 -12.11 -17.27 12.23
N TYR A 96 -13.00 -17.34 13.22
CA TYR A 96 -13.35 -18.59 13.88
C TYR A 96 -13.85 -19.66 12.90
N GLY A 97 -14.47 -19.27 11.79
CA GLY A 97 -14.90 -20.16 10.72
C GLY A 97 -13.77 -20.95 10.04
N VAL A 98 -12.49 -20.55 10.21
CA VAL A 98 -11.34 -21.31 9.70
C VAL A 98 -11.31 -22.74 10.29
N VAL A 99 -11.89 -22.96 11.46
CA VAL A 99 -12.00 -24.28 12.09
C VAL A 99 -12.72 -25.30 11.19
N ILE A 100 -13.63 -24.85 10.32
CA ILE A 100 -14.35 -25.71 9.36
C ILE A 100 -13.37 -26.43 8.40
N ALA A 101 -12.25 -25.81 8.06
CA ALA A 101 -11.24 -26.41 7.17
C ALA A 101 -10.64 -27.72 7.72
N PHE A 102 -10.73 -27.94 9.03
CA PHE A 102 -10.21 -29.13 9.71
C PHE A 102 -11.30 -30.14 10.05
N GLN A 103 -12.54 -29.88 9.66
CA GLN A 103 -13.72 -30.68 10.00
C GLN A 103 -14.44 -31.16 8.74
N ASN A 104 -15.11 -32.31 8.83
CA ASN A 104 -16.06 -32.73 7.79
C ASN A 104 -17.41 -32.00 8.05
N TYR A 105 -17.43 -30.70 7.72
CA TYR A 105 -18.56 -29.82 7.98
C TYR A 105 -19.65 -30.02 6.93
N ALA A 106 -20.90 -30.09 7.40
CA ALA A 106 -22.08 -30.03 6.53
C ALA A 106 -22.91 -28.77 6.88
N PRO A 107 -23.39 -28.02 5.85
CA PRO A 107 -24.24 -26.84 6.10
C PRO A 107 -25.43 -27.19 6.99
N GLY A 108 -25.69 -26.32 7.99
CA GLY A 108 -26.77 -26.53 8.97
C GLY A 108 -26.33 -27.20 10.27
N ARG A 109 -25.08 -27.62 10.40
CA ARG A 109 -24.54 -28.10 11.69
C ARG A 109 -23.76 -27.00 12.41
N PRO A 110 -23.75 -26.99 13.76
CA PRO A 110 -22.91 -26.05 14.50
C PRO A 110 -21.42 -26.32 14.23
N PHE A 111 -20.60 -25.27 14.19
CA PHE A 111 -19.15 -25.35 13.94
C PHE A 111 -18.38 -26.19 14.99
N LEU A 112 -18.88 -26.15 16.23
CA LEU A 112 -18.36 -26.94 17.34
C LEU A 112 -19.57 -27.52 18.07
N SER A 113 -19.73 -28.83 18.02
CA SER A 113 -20.65 -29.53 18.89
C SER A 113 -19.86 -30.25 19.97
N PHE A 114 -20.22 -29.95 21.22
CA PHE A 114 -19.66 -30.64 22.37
C PHE A 114 -20.15 -32.09 22.49
N ASP A 115 -21.15 -32.47 21.69
CA ASP A 115 -21.77 -33.79 21.66
C ASP A 115 -20.97 -34.85 20.89
N GLY A 116 -19.75 -34.56 20.47
CA GLY A 116 -18.92 -35.48 19.66
C GLY A 116 -19.39 -35.68 18.23
N SER A 117 -20.41 -34.95 17.76
CA SER A 117 -20.93 -35.00 16.38
C SER A 117 -19.98 -34.31 15.38
N THR A 118 -19.02 -33.52 15.85
CA THR A 118 -18.02 -32.88 15.02
C THR A 118 -16.96 -33.89 14.61
N ARG A 119 -16.94 -34.26 13.33
CA ARG A 119 -15.95 -35.19 12.78
C ARG A 119 -14.73 -34.41 12.34
N TRP A 120 -13.68 -34.44 13.13
CA TRP A 120 -12.39 -33.88 12.79
C TRP A 120 -11.68 -34.74 11.72
N VAL A 121 -11.23 -34.09 10.64
CA VAL A 121 -10.51 -34.75 9.53
C VAL A 121 -9.08 -34.24 9.40
N GLY A 122 -8.63 -33.34 10.27
CA GLY A 122 -7.29 -32.79 10.26
C GLY A 122 -6.98 -32.05 8.95
N LEU A 123 -5.86 -32.37 8.33
CA LEU A 123 -5.40 -31.71 7.10
C LEU A 123 -5.95 -32.37 5.82
N LYS A 124 -6.93 -33.27 5.91
CA LYS A 124 -7.43 -34.02 4.74
C LYS A 124 -7.85 -33.10 3.59
N HIS A 125 -8.63 -32.06 3.87
CA HIS A 125 -9.10 -31.14 2.82
C HIS A 125 -7.95 -30.38 2.14
N PHE A 126 -6.87 -30.10 2.87
CA PHE A 126 -5.67 -29.46 2.30
C PHE A 126 -4.92 -30.45 1.39
N ILE A 127 -4.79 -31.70 1.80
CA ILE A 127 -4.15 -32.74 1.01
C ILE A 127 -4.97 -33.00 -0.27
N ASP A 128 -6.28 -33.20 -0.14
CA ASP A 128 -7.19 -33.43 -1.26
C ASP A 128 -7.15 -32.23 -2.26
N PHE A 129 -6.99 -31.00 -1.75
CA PHE A 129 -6.84 -29.80 -2.60
C PHE A 129 -5.50 -29.78 -3.34
N VAL A 130 -4.38 -30.05 -2.67
CA VAL A 130 -3.04 -30.09 -3.28
C VAL A 130 -2.93 -31.22 -4.31
N ASP A 131 -3.53 -32.36 -4.05
CA ASP A 131 -3.54 -33.53 -4.95
C ASP A 131 -4.56 -33.35 -6.10
N SER A 132 -5.39 -32.32 -6.06
CA SER A 132 -6.37 -32.07 -7.10
C SER A 132 -5.71 -31.65 -8.41
N LYS A 133 -6.27 -32.09 -9.55
CA LYS A 133 -5.84 -31.68 -10.89
C LYS A 133 -5.91 -30.16 -11.11
N TYR A 134 -6.69 -29.45 -10.29
CA TYR A 134 -6.89 -28.03 -10.40
C TYR A 134 -5.84 -27.20 -9.67
N PHE A 135 -5.17 -27.77 -8.66
CA PHE A 135 -4.21 -27.03 -7.83
C PHE A 135 -3.08 -26.41 -8.64
N SER A 136 -2.39 -27.23 -9.45
CA SER A 136 -1.26 -26.75 -10.27
C SER A 136 -1.69 -25.67 -11.25
N ARG A 137 -2.86 -25.84 -11.88
CA ARG A 137 -3.41 -24.86 -12.82
C ARG A 137 -3.80 -23.55 -12.14
N LEU A 138 -4.49 -23.61 -10.98
CA LEU A 138 -4.85 -22.44 -10.20
C LEU A 138 -3.62 -21.67 -9.76
N LEU A 139 -2.62 -22.37 -9.24
CA LEU A 139 -1.39 -21.75 -8.77
C LEU A 139 -0.63 -21.10 -9.93
N SER A 140 -0.46 -21.81 -11.05
CA SER A 140 0.22 -21.27 -12.24
C SER A 140 -0.49 -20.05 -12.81
N ASN A 141 -1.82 -20.08 -12.94
CA ASN A 141 -2.59 -18.94 -13.45
C ASN A 141 -2.50 -17.76 -12.50
N THR A 142 -2.63 -17.96 -11.19
CA THR A 142 -2.51 -16.89 -10.19
C THR A 142 -1.13 -16.25 -10.22
N LEU A 143 -0.07 -17.06 -10.26
CA LEU A 143 1.30 -16.57 -10.34
C LEU A 143 1.57 -15.84 -11.66
N LEU A 144 1.07 -16.34 -12.79
CA LEU A 144 1.23 -15.69 -14.09
C LEU A 144 0.54 -14.34 -14.15
N LEU A 145 -0.72 -14.23 -13.71
CA LEU A 145 -1.45 -12.97 -13.66
C LEU A 145 -0.80 -11.97 -12.70
N SER A 146 -0.33 -12.46 -11.56
CA SER A 146 0.35 -11.64 -10.56
C SER A 146 1.71 -11.15 -11.06
N LEU A 147 2.44 -12.01 -11.77
CA LEU A 147 3.72 -11.64 -12.38
C LEU A 147 3.53 -10.55 -13.45
N TYR A 148 2.51 -10.67 -14.30
CA TYR A 148 2.20 -9.63 -15.28
C TYR A 148 1.83 -8.30 -14.60
N ASN A 149 1.02 -8.35 -13.54
CA ASN A 149 0.71 -7.17 -12.74
C ASN A 149 1.97 -6.58 -12.07
N LEU A 150 2.86 -7.41 -11.55
CA LEU A 150 4.09 -6.94 -10.93
C LEU A 150 5.03 -6.31 -11.98
N VAL A 151 5.23 -6.97 -13.12
CA VAL A 151 6.18 -6.50 -14.15
C VAL A 151 5.66 -5.24 -14.85
N PHE A 152 4.38 -5.18 -15.20
CA PHE A 152 3.83 -4.04 -15.95
C PHE A 152 3.09 -3.05 -15.05
N GLY A 153 2.27 -3.51 -14.13
CA GLY A 153 1.45 -2.68 -13.25
C GLY A 153 2.27 -1.89 -12.22
N PHE A 154 3.43 -2.39 -11.81
CA PHE A 154 4.29 -1.70 -10.85
C PHE A 154 5.04 -0.51 -11.47
N TRP A 155 5.58 -0.66 -12.69
CA TRP A 155 6.40 0.38 -13.31
C TRP A 155 5.59 1.49 -13.96
N ILE A 156 4.40 1.20 -14.49
CA ILE A 156 3.56 2.19 -15.17
C ILE A 156 3.18 3.37 -14.27
N PRO A 157 2.73 3.19 -13.00
CA PRO A 157 2.48 4.31 -12.09
C PRO A 157 3.71 5.17 -11.79
N ILE A 158 4.89 4.55 -11.69
CA ILE A 158 6.15 5.27 -11.45
C ILE A 158 6.47 6.16 -12.66
N LEU A 159 6.46 5.58 -13.86
CA LEU A 159 6.70 6.31 -15.10
C LEU A 159 5.69 7.45 -15.28
N PHE A 160 4.42 7.19 -14.98
CA PHE A 160 3.38 8.20 -15.07
C PHE A 160 3.59 9.34 -14.06
N ALA A 161 3.99 9.05 -12.83
CA ALA A 161 4.31 10.07 -11.82
C ALA A 161 5.51 10.93 -12.25
N LEU A 162 6.57 10.32 -12.80
CA LEU A 162 7.71 11.04 -13.35
C LEU A 162 7.30 11.94 -14.51
N LEU A 163 6.51 11.45 -15.46
CA LEU A 163 6.00 12.23 -16.58
C LEU A 163 5.12 13.41 -16.13
N LEU A 164 4.23 13.18 -15.16
CA LEU A 164 3.40 14.24 -14.58
C LEU A 164 4.24 15.33 -13.91
N ASN A 165 5.33 14.97 -13.26
CA ASN A 165 6.21 15.94 -12.62
C ASN A 165 6.92 16.86 -13.64
N GLU A 166 7.16 16.38 -14.84
CA GLU A 166 7.77 17.18 -15.92
C GLU A 166 6.83 18.20 -16.56
N ILE A 167 5.51 18.07 -16.36
CA ILE A 167 4.51 18.98 -16.90
C ILE A 167 4.57 20.31 -16.15
N ARG A 168 5.03 21.37 -16.82
CA ARG A 168 5.14 22.72 -16.25
C ARG A 168 3.78 23.39 -16.02
N GLN A 169 2.84 23.19 -16.93
CA GLN A 169 1.51 23.80 -16.85
C GLN A 169 0.67 23.12 -15.76
N VAL A 170 0.41 23.83 -14.65
CA VAL A 170 -0.36 23.30 -13.52
C VAL A 170 -1.75 22.82 -13.94
N ARG A 171 -2.43 23.54 -14.86
CA ARG A 171 -3.76 23.16 -15.35
C ARG A 171 -3.73 21.83 -16.10
N LEU A 172 -2.74 21.66 -16.98
CA LEU A 172 -2.57 20.45 -17.79
C LEU A 172 -2.21 19.25 -16.88
N ARG A 173 -1.30 19.45 -15.91
CA ARG A 173 -0.95 18.42 -14.92
C ARG A 173 -2.17 17.97 -14.13
N LYS A 174 -2.99 18.92 -13.62
CA LYS A 174 -4.23 18.59 -12.89
C LYS A 174 -5.23 17.86 -13.76
N PHE A 175 -5.36 18.25 -15.05
CA PHE A 175 -6.25 17.55 -15.99
C PHE A 175 -5.84 16.10 -16.17
N PHE A 176 -4.56 15.81 -16.46
CA PHE A 176 -4.10 14.42 -16.62
C PHE A 176 -4.21 13.62 -15.31
N GLN A 177 -3.94 14.22 -14.17
CA GLN A 177 -4.17 13.59 -12.86
C GLN A 177 -5.63 13.18 -12.69
N THR A 178 -6.56 14.12 -12.86
CA THR A 178 -7.98 13.85 -12.67
C THR A 178 -8.50 12.81 -13.66
N ALA A 179 -8.12 12.93 -14.93
CA ALA A 179 -8.53 12.00 -15.98
C ALA A 179 -8.02 10.58 -15.73
N SER A 180 -6.79 10.42 -15.26
CA SER A 180 -6.20 9.11 -14.96
C SER A 180 -6.68 8.50 -13.64
N TYR A 181 -7.15 9.33 -12.67
CA TYR A 181 -7.70 8.82 -11.42
C TYR A 181 -9.15 8.35 -11.55
N LEU A 182 -9.90 8.92 -12.50
CA LEU A 182 -11.32 8.64 -12.69
C LEU A 182 -11.67 7.14 -12.82
N PRO A 183 -10.93 6.32 -13.61
CA PRO A 183 -11.23 4.89 -13.75
C PRO A 183 -11.21 4.12 -12.44
N TYR A 184 -10.39 4.53 -11.48
CA TYR A 184 -10.29 3.87 -10.17
C TYR A 184 -11.60 3.89 -9.40
N PHE A 185 -12.38 4.96 -9.50
CA PHE A 185 -13.65 5.14 -8.79
C PHE A 185 -14.84 4.46 -9.47
N ILE A 186 -14.67 3.98 -10.71
CA ILE A 186 -15.71 3.23 -11.41
C ILE A 186 -15.79 1.81 -10.85
N SER A 187 -17.01 1.29 -10.64
CA SER A 187 -17.19 -0.07 -10.15
C SER A 187 -16.57 -1.11 -11.09
N MET A 188 -16.08 -2.22 -10.54
CA MET A 188 -15.44 -3.27 -11.35
C MET A 188 -16.42 -3.88 -12.38
N VAL A 189 -17.69 -3.98 -12.05
CA VAL A 189 -18.74 -4.47 -12.95
C VAL A 189 -18.87 -3.58 -14.21
N VAL A 190 -18.88 -2.27 -14.02
CA VAL A 190 -18.95 -1.31 -15.14
C VAL A 190 -17.67 -1.38 -15.98
N VAL A 191 -16.52 -1.45 -15.37
CA VAL A 191 -15.23 -1.60 -16.06
C VAL A 191 -15.22 -2.87 -16.90
N ALA A 192 -15.59 -4.01 -16.31
CA ALA A 192 -15.67 -5.27 -17.03
C ALA A 192 -16.68 -5.21 -18.18
N GLY A 193 -17.86 -4.61 -17.98
CA GLY A 193 -18.88 -4.40 -19.02
C GLY A 193 -18.35 -3.59 -20.19
N LEU A 194 -17.62 -2.50 -19.93
CA LEU A 194 -16.99 -1.69 -20.99
C LEU A 194 -15.95 -2.50 -21.77
N VAL A 195 -15.09 -3.24 -21.07
CA VAL A 195 -14.07 -4.09 -21.72
C VAL A 195 -14.71 -5.17 -22.57
N ILE A 196 -15.76 -5.83 -22.05
CA ILE A 196 -16.53 -6.82 -22.80
C ILE A 196 -17.10 -6.22 -24.08
N SER A 197 -17.78 -5.06 -23.99
CA SER A 197 -18.36 -4.38 -25.17
C SER A 197 -17.28 -3.99 -26.20
N PHE A 198 -16.09 -3.59 -25.76
CA PHE A 198 -15.00 -3.24 -26.68
C PHE A 198 -14.38 -4.47 -27.37
N LEU A 199 -14.40 -5.62 -26.70
CA LEU A 199 -13.85 -6.89 -27.20
C LEU A 199 -14.84 -7.76 -27.98
N GLU A 200 -16.11 -7.37 -28.07
CA GLU A 200 -17.11 -8.07 -28.89
C GLU A 200 -16.73 -8.09 -30.37
N THR A 201 -17.27 -9.05 -31.12
CA THR A 201 -16.98 -9.23 -32.56
C THR A 201 -17.26 -7.96 -33.35
N ASN A 202 -18.29 -7.21 -32.98
CA ASN A 202 -18.64 -5.89 -33.56
C ASN A 202 -18.20 -4.73 -32.65
N GLY A 203 -17.37 -4.99 -31.65
CA GLY A 203 -16.86 -4.00 -30.69
C GLY A 203 -15.83 -3.05 -31.30
N LEU A 204 -15.49 -2.02 -30.53
CA LEU A 204 -14.57 -0.96 -30.96
C LEU A 204 -13.24 -1.50 -31.47
N ILE A 205 -12.64 -2.47 -30.73
CA ILE A 205 -11.31 -3.03 -31.04
C ILE A 205 -11.35 -3.77 -32.38
N ASN A 206 -12.34 -4.63 -32.60
CA ASN A 206 -12.48 -5.38 -33.85
C ASN A 206 -12.81 -4.46 -35.04
N ASN A 207 -13.57 -3.39 -34.82
CA ASN A 207 -13.83 -2.40 -35.86
C ASN A 207 -12.56 -1.63 -36.24
N LEU A 208 -11.69 -1.30 -35.28
CA LEU A 208 -10.39 -0.68 -35.58
C LEU A 208 -9.48 -1.64 -36.34
N ILE A 209 -9.41 -2.92 -35.94
CA ILE A 209 -8.63 -3.94 -36.65
C ILE A 209 -9.12 -4.12 -38.07
N ALA A 210 -10.43 -4.22 -38.27
CA ALA A 210 -11.02 -4.33 -39.62
C ALA A 210 -10.77 -3.09 -40.49
N ALA A 211 -10.82 -1.87 -39.90
CA ALA A 211 -10.47 -0.63 -40.61
C ALA A 211 -9.00 -0.58 -41.07
N MET A 212 -8.11 -1.26 -40.32
CA MET A 212 -6.69 -1.41 -40.66
C MET A 212 -6.40 -2.60 -41.59
N GLY A 213 -7.46 -3.30 -42.10
CA GLY A 213 -7.33 -4.45 -43.00
C GLY A 213 -7.06 -5.79 -42.29
N GLY A 214 -7.21 -5.87 -40.97
CA GLY A 214 -7.06 -7.10 -40.21
C GLY A 214 -8.38 -7.88 -40.06
N GLU A 215 -8.28 -9.15 -39.68
CA GLU A 215 -9.45 -10.01 -39.41
C GLU A 215 -10.00 -9.80 -38.00
N ARG A 216 -11.33 -9.83 -37.88
CA ARG A 216 -12.01 -9.77 -36.57
C ARG A 216 -11.72 -11.02 -35.76
N GLN A 217 -11.44 -10.86 -34.51
CA GLN A 217 -11.09 -11.96 -33.60
C GLN A 217 -12.09 -12.09 -32.45
N ALA A 218 -12.28 -13.34 -32.00
CA ALA A 218 -13.11 -13.63 -30.83
C ALA A 218 -12.27 -13.54 -29.53
N TRP A 219 -11.90 -12.32 -29.17
CA TRP A 219 -11.02 -12.02 -28.04
C TRP A 219 -11.46 -12.67 -26.71
N ARG A 220 -12.77 -12.71 -26.44
CA ARG A 220 -13.34 -13.21 -25.19
C ARG A 220 -13.18 -14.73 -25.01
N THR A 221 -13.05 -15.49 -26.09
CA THR A 221 -12.91 -16.95 -26.06
C THR A 221 -11.47 -17.39 -26.23
N ASN A 222 -10.56 -16.45 -26.47
CA ASN A 222 -9.13 -16.74 -26.63
C ASN A 222 -8.44 -16.84 -25.26
N LYS A 223 -8.01 -18.06 -24.91
CA LYS A 223 -7.31 -18.35 -23.65
C LYS A 223 -5.99 -17.58 -23.52
N GLU A 224 -5.25 -17.42 -24.62
CA GLU A 224 -3.95 -16.73 -24.63
C GLU A 224 -4.10 -15.20 -24.46
N ALA A 225 -5.21 -14.64 -24.95
CA ALA A 225 -5.49 -13.22 -24.81
C ALA A 225 -5.97 -12.83 -23.40
N PHE A 226 -6.55 -13.75 -22.67
CA PHE A 226 -7.13 -13.47 -21.35
C PHE A 226 -6.16 -12.82 -20.35
N PRO A 227 -4.94 -13.33 -20.13
CA PRO A 227 -3.99 -12.71 -19.19
C PRO A 227 -3.63 -11.28 -19.57
N VAL A 228 -3.51 -11.02 -20.87
CA VAL A 228 -3.19 -9.67 -21.39
C VAL A 228 -4.36 -8.72 -21.17
N ILE A 229 -5.59 -9.13 -21.53
CA ILE A 229 -6.81 -8.35 -21.33
C ILE A 229 -7.01 -8.02 -19.85
N TYR A 230 -6.88 -9.03 -18.99
CA TYR A 230 -6.95 -8.85 -17.53
C TYR A 230 -5.92 -7.83 -17.03
N THR A 231 -4.67 -7.99 -17.44
CA THR A 231 -3.57 -7.14 -16.97
C THR A 231 -3.75 -5.69 -17.44
N ILE A 232 -4.06 -5.48 -18.71
CA ILE A 232 -4.30 -4.14 -19.25
C ILE A 232 -5.48 -3.47 -18.55
N THR A 233 -6.57 -4.20 -18.32
CA THR A 233 -7.76 -3.68 -17.64
C THR A 233 -7.44 -3.27 -16.21
N ASN A 234 -6.73 -4.13 -15.47
CA ASN A 234 -6.36 -3.87 -14.09
C ASN A 234 -5.40 -2.68 -13.98
N ILE A 235 -4.41 -2.59 -14.87
CA ILE A 235 -3.48 -1.46 -14.94
C ILE A 235 -4.25 -0.18 -15.28
N TRP A 236 -5.04 -0.17 -16.35
CA TRP A 236 -5.81 1.01 -16.77
C TRP A 236 -6.70 1.55 -15.64
N LYS A 237 -7.31 0.66 -14.87
CA LYS A 237 -8.14 1.06 -13.73
C LYS A 237 -7.33 1.68 -12.59
N SER A 238 -6.12 1.19 -12.32
CA SER A 238 -5.42 1.47 -11.06
C SER A 238 -4.18 2.37 -11.21
N PHE A 239 -3.55 2.49 -12.40
CA PHE A 239 -2.25 3.15 -12.55
C PHE A 239 -2.26 4.61 -12.11
N GLY A 240 -3.33 5.33 -12.44
CA GLY A 240 -3.45 6.74 -12.07
C GLY A 240 -3.47 6.91 -10.55
N PHE A 241 -4.34 6.20 -9.87
CA PHE A 241 -4.47 6.26 -8.42
C PHE A 241 -3.17 5.81 -7.71
N ASN A 242 -2.56 4.72 -8.16
CA ASN A 242 -1.30 4.23 -7.60
C ASN A 242 -0.13 5.22 -7.80
N SER A 243 -0.19 6.07 -8.82
CA SER A 243 0.83 7.10 -9.06
C SER A 243 0.85 8.21 -8.01
N ILE A 244 -0.22 8.39 -7.21
CA ILE A 244 -0.32 9.43 -6.19
C ILE A 244 0.81 9.31 -5.16
N LEU A 245 1.11 8.09 -4.71
CA LEU A 245 2.16 7.86 -3.71
C LEU A 245 3.54 8.26 -4.23
N TYR A 246 3.84 7.89 -5.48
CA TYR A 246 5.10 8.28 -6.10
C TYR A 246 5.19 9.78 -6.36
N LEU A 247 4.09 10.39 -6.80
CA LEU A 247 4.04 11.84 -7.01
C LEU A 247 4.21 12.61 -5.68
N SER A 248 3.62 12.10 -4.60
CA SER A 248 3.82 12.66 -3.25
C SER A 248 5.28 12.57 -2.82
N ALA A 249 5.94 11.44 -3.05
CA ALA A 249 7.36 11.27 -2.77
C ALA A 249 8.23 12.22 -3.59
N ILE A 250 7.92 12.42 -4.89
CA ILE A 250 8.63 13.37 -5.75
C ILE A 250 8.47 14.81 -5.26
N THR A 251 7.25 15.20 -4.85
CA THR A 251 7.00 16.56 -4.36
C THR A 251 7.63 16.86 -3.00
N ALA A 252 8.02 15.85 -2.25
CA ALA A 252 8.73 15.97 -0.97
C ALA A 252 10.25 16.14 -1.12
N ILE A 253 10.80 16.00 -2.33
CA ILE A 253 12.22 16.19 -2.60
C ILE A 253 12.60 17.67 -2.44
N ASP A 254 13.71 17.93 -1.75
CA ASP A 254 14.21 19.31 -1.57
C ASP A 254 14.58 19.93 -2.93
N THR A 255 14.03 21.12 -3.17
CA THR A 255 14.28 21.89 -4.41
C THR A 255 15.74 22.27 -4.60
N SER A 256 16.50 22.39 -3.50
CA SER A 256 17.93 22.70 -3.51
C SER A 256 18.76 21.65 -4.29
N LEU A 257 18.35 20.38 -4.26
CA LEU A 257 18.99 19.32 -5.04
C LEU A 257 18.85 19.55 -6.55
N TYR A 258 17.69 20.00 -6.99
CA TYR A 258 17.45 20.32 -8.40
C TYR A 258 18.19 21.59 -8.83
N GLU A 259 18.31 22.58 -7.93
CA GLU A 259 19.08 23.82 -8.18
C GLU A 259 20.56 23.51 -8.32
N SER A 260 21.13 22.71 -7.42
CA SER A 260 22.51 22.26 -7.50
C SER A 260 22.79 21.48 -8.79
N ALA A 261 21.93 20.53 -9.14
CA ALA A 261 22.06 19.77 -10.38
C ALA A 261 21.98 20.66 -11.65
N LYS A 262 21.20 21.75 -11.62
CA LYS A 262 21.15 22.73 -12.72
C LYS A 262 22.43 23.53 -12.82
N LEU A 263 23.02 23.92 -11.69
CA LEU A 263 24.31 24.60 -11.68
C LEU A 263 25.44 23.73 -12.28
N ASP A 264 25.35 22.41 -12.03
CA ASP A 264 26.25 21.40 -12.59
C ASP A 264 25.94 21.08 -14.09
N GLY A 265 25.01 21.80 -14.72
CA GLY A 265 24.64 21.64 -16.12
C GLY A 265 23.79 20.40 -16.41
N ALA A 266 23.15 19.81 -15.40
CA ALA A 266 22.27 18.65 -15.59
C ALA A 266 20.98 19.04 -16.29
N GLY A 267 20.73 18.49 -17.49
CA GLY A 267 19.47 18.57 -18.21
C GLY A 267 18.37 17.78 -17.47
N ARG A 268 17.10 17.94 -17.88
CA ARG A 268 15.93 17.35 -17.21
C ARG A 268 16.02 15.82 -17.05
N LEU A 269 16.38 15.09 -18.10
CA LEU A 269 16.52 13.63 -18.01
C LEU A 269 17.61 13.23 -17.01
N LYS A 270 18.73 13.96 -16.95
CA LYS A 270 19.77 13.73 -15.95
C LYS A 270 19.24 14.00 -14.54
N GLN A 271 18.44 15.05 -14.33
CA GLN A 271 17.82 15.34 -13.04
C GLN A 271 16.83 14.21 -12.62
N VAL A 272 16.05 13.66 -13.56
CA VAL A 272 15.17 12.51 -13.26
C VAL A 272 16.00 11.30 -12.82
N TRP A 273 17.06 10.95 -13.53
CA TRP A 273 17.84 9.75 -13.25
C TRP A 273 18.74 9.85 -12.02
N TYR A 274 19.35 11.02 -11.78
CA TYR A 274 20.36 11.19 -10.71
C TYR A 274 19.83 11.88 -9.46
N VAL A 275 18.69 12.58 -9.53
CA VAL A 275 18.09 13.26 -8.39
C VAL A 275 16.74 12.63 -8.04
N THR A 276 15.77 12.66 -8.98
CA THR A 276 14.39 12.24 -8.66
C THR A 276 14.30 10.74 -8.35
N LEU A 277 14.80 9.90 -9.25
CA LEU A 277 14.67 8.44 -9.11
C LEU A 277 15.38 7.91 -7.85
N PRO A 278 16.64 8.27 -7.54
CA PRO A 278 17.28 7.86 -6.30
C PRO A 278 16.56 8.35 -5.05
N SER A 279 16.02 9.57 -5.06
CA SER A 279 15.32 10.16 -3.91
C SER A 279 14.01 9.44 -3.58
N ILE A 280 13.31 8.91 -4.59
CA ILE A 280 12.06 8.15 -4.36
C ILE A 280 12.28 6.65 -4.14
N MET A 281 13.52 6.14 -4.30
CA MET A 281 13.82 4.70 -4.15
C MET A 281 13.33 4.09 -2.84
N PRO A 282 13.39 4.75 -1.67
CA PRO A 282 12.82 4.21 -0.44
C PRO A 282 11.31 3.94 -0.57
N THR A 283 10.56 4.86 -1.20
CA THR A 283 9.12 4.68 -1.46
C THR A 283 8.88 3.55 -2.47
N VAL A 284 9.68 3.48 -3.53
CA VAL A 284 9.62 2.40 -4.53
C VAL A 284 9.87 1.04 -3.87
N ALA A 285 10.87 0.93 -2.98
CA ALA A 285 11.18 -0.30 -2.26
C ALA A 285 10.02 -0.75 -1.35
N ILE A 286 9.43 0.16 -0.58
CA ILE A 286 8.27 -0.14 0.26
C ILE A 286 7.10 -0.64 -0.59
N MET A 287 6.80 0.06 -1.68
CA MET A 287 5.71 -0.31 -2.59
C MET A 287 5.97 -1.65 -3.29
N LEU A 288 7.23 -1.96 -3.62
CA LEU A 288 7.61 -3.26 -4.18
C LEU A 288 7.39 -4.40 -3.17
N ILE A 289 7.80 -4.22 -1.92
CA ILE A 289 7.55 -5.19 -0.86
C ILE A 289 6.05 -5.44 -0.69
N MET A 290 5.24 -4.38 -0.69
CA MET A 290 3.78 -4.49 -0.62
C MET A 290 3.20 -5.21 -1.84
N ALA A 291 3.69 -4.92 -3.05
CA ALA A 291 3.25 -5.56 -4.28
C ALA A 291 3.59 -7.06 -4.30
N VAL A 292 4.81 -7.43 -3.88
CA VAL A 292 5.23 -8.84 -3.76
C VAL A 292 4.42 -9.56 -2.69
N GLY A 293 4.18 -8.92 -1.53
CA GLY A 293 3.32 -9.47 -0.48
C GLY A 293 1.88 -9.71 -0.92
N GLY A 294 1.39 -8.91 -1.87
CA GLY A 294 0.06 -9.03 -2.46
C GLY A 294 -0.04 -9.97 -3.68
N MET A 295 1.05 -10.62 -4.12
CA MET A 295 1.06 -11.39 -5.38
C MET A 295 0.00 -12.52 -5.44
N LEU A 296 -0.33 -13.13 -4.31
CA LEU A 296 -1.35 -14.18 -4.28
C LEU A 296 -2.79 -13.61 -4.22
N ASN A 297 -2.92 -12.30 -4.07
CA ASN A 297 -4.21 -11.63 -3.98
C ASN A 297 -4.61 -11.06 -5.35
N SER A 298 -4.99 -11.94 -6.28
CA SER A 298 -5.52 -11.55 -7.58
C SER A 298 -6.86 -10.84 -7.45
N ASN A 299 -7.16 -9.92 -8.37
CA ASN A 299 -8.48 -9.28 -8.44
C ASN A 299 -9.54 -10.28 -8.93
N THR A 300 -10.06 -11.07 -7.99
CA THR A 300 -11.03 -12.14 -8.24
C THR A 300 -12.30 -11.62 -8.91
N ASP A 301 -12.76 -10.42 -8.53
CA ASP A 301 -13.96 -9.82 -9.13
C ASP A 301 -13.78 -9.61 -10.63
N LEU A 302 -12.64 -9.08 -11.06
CA LEU A 302 -12.35 -8.88 -12.48
C LEU A 302 -12.23 -10.21 -13.22
N ILE A 303 -11.60 -11.21 -12.61
CA ILE A 303 -11.51 -12.56 -13.19
C ILE A 303 -12.90 -13.13 -13.42
N LEU A 304 -13.76 -13.13 -12.37
CA LEU A 304 -15.12 -13.67 -12.44
C LEU A 304 -16.01 -12.97 -13.46
N LEU A 305 -15.79 -11.67 -13.70
CA LEU A 305 -16.58 -10.90 -14.67
C LEU A 305 -16.11 -11.07 -16.11
N LEU A 306 -14.80 -11.31 -16.33
CA LEU A 306 -14.23 -11.41 -17.67
C LEU A 306 -14.17 -12.85 -18.21
N TYR A 307 -14.08 -13.87 -17.33
CA TYR A 307 -13.93 -15.23 -17.80
C TYR A 307 -15.20 -15.76 -18.49
N THR A 308 -14.99 -16.69 -19.40
CA THR A 308 -16.05 -17.41 -20.11
C THR A 308 -15.84 -18.92 -19.95
N SER A 309 -16.84 -19.73 -20.31
CA SER A 309 -16.68 -21.19 -20.33
C SER A 309 -15.48 -21.66 -21.17
N ALA A 310 -15.13 -20.92 -22.24
CA ALA A 310 -13.98 -21.23 -23.09
C ALA A 310 -12.63 -20.88 -22.46
N THR A 311 -12.58 -19.88 -21.57
CA THR A 311 -11.33 -19.44 -20.90
C THR A 311 -11.16 -20.07 -19.52
N TYR A 312 -12.19 -20.79 -19.02
CA TYR A 312 -12.14 -21.48 -17.74
C TYR A 312 -11.24 -22.72 -17.74
N GLU A 313 -11.15 -23.40 -18.89
CA GLU A 313 -10.28 -24.55 -19.10
C GLU A 313 -8.87 -24.16 -19.56
#